data_a34601e2d803e2bb9c1bc71a3c6b5aa7
#
_entry.id   a34601e2d803e2bb9c1bc71a3c6b5aa7
#
_cell.length_a   1.000
_cell.length_b   1.000
_cell.length_c   1.000
_cell.angle_alpha   90.00
_cell.angle_beta   90.00
_cell.angle_gamma   90.00
#
_symmetry.space_group_name_H-M   'P 1'
#
loop_
_entity.id
_entity.type
_entity.pdbx_description
1 polymer ?
#
loop_
_entity_poly.entity_id
_entity_poly.type
_entity_poly.pdbx_seq_one_letter_code
_entity_poly.pdbx_strand_id
1 'polypeptide(L)'
;MMKKIFLFIFIILNFPSVSLSENLKFKKIVSLDKPWGSSFISNDEIIITEKSGKIKIVNILTNDVTQVEHNLNFLEDGQGGLLDIIYKDNFIWISYTENRGNWKTSTSIAKANLDKKKLLFINIFQANPPIDSGYHFGSRLAIKNNYLFASAGERGKGMIAQDASKHPGSIIRIHLDGSIPKDNPKFEGKSKWLPEIYQIGIRNPQGLTVSPYDGKIYISNHGAKGGDWFGEVKKGENYGWKILGWGGKNYSGLSIGPKWKPGFTKAIQYWVPSIATSAIAIYKGNEFKKWNGHALITSLKDQSLRKLIFDDLSNVKEEIIFKNKIGRIRDIIIHPENGKIFFLNPDGLYLMEKN
;
A
#
# COMPACT_ATOMS: atom_id res chain seq x y z
N MET A 1 -27.67 4.63 -58.47
CA MET A 1 -28.10 4.01 -57.18
C MET A 1 -26.87 3.84 -56.28
N MET A 2 -26.66 4.75 -55.35
CA MET A 2 -25.55 4.66 -54.35
C MET A 2 -26.07 3.89 -53.12
N LYS A 3 -25.47 2.73 -52.80
CA LYS A 3 -25.76 1.98 -51.59
C LYS A 3 -24.98 2.65 -50.44
N LYS A 4 -25.70 3.22 -49.49
CA LYS A 4 -25.11 3.68 -48.21
C LYS A 4 -24.82 2.48 -47.32
N ILE A 5 -23.52 2.25 -47.04
CA ILE A 5 -23.09 1.25 -46.07
C ILE A 5 -23.13 1.94 -44.70
N PHE A 6 -24.02 1.47 -43.82
CA PHE A 6 -24.02 1.86 -42.39
C PHE A 6 -23.01 0.99 -41.64
N LEU A 7 -21.94 1.61 -41.17
CA LEU A 7 -20.96 0.93 -40.30
C LEU A 7 -21.46 1.01 -38.85
N PHE A 8 -21.95 -0.09 -38.32
CA PHE A 8 -22.27 -0.18 -36.89
C PHE A 8 -20.98 -0.39 -36.07
N ILE A 9 -20.58 0.64 -35.37
CA ILE A 9 -19.49 0.52 -34.38
C ILE A 9 -20.06 -0.05 -33.08
N PHE A 10 -19.79 -1.32 -32.82
CA PHE A 10 -20.09 -1.95 -31.53
C PHE A 10 -19.06 -1.43 -30.48
N ILE A 11 -19.48 -0.51 -29.61
CA ILE A 11 -18.73 -0.14 -28.42
C ILE A 11 -18.94 -1.24 -27.39
N ILE A 12 -17.94 -2.11 -27.22
CA ILE A 12 -17.93 -3.10 -26.13
C ILE A 12 -17.62 -2.33 -24.84
N LEU A 13 -18.67 -2.02 -24.09
CA LEU A 13 -18.55 -1.52 -22.72
C LEU A 13 -18.18 -2.72 -21.82
N ASN A 14 -16.91 -2.83 -21.44
CA ASN A 14 -16.48 -3.76 -20.41
C ASN A 14 -17.00 -3.27 -19.05
N PHE A 15 -18.20 -3.70 -18.66
CA PHE A 15 -18.64 -3.60 -17.28
C PHE A 15 -17.93 -4.68 -16.46
N PRO A 16 -17.36 -4.36 -15.27
CA PRO A 16 -16.85 -5.38 -14.37
C PRO A 16 -18.00 -6.34 -14.02
N SER A 17 -17.85 -7.61 -14.35
CA SER A 17 -18.81 -8.63 -13.96
C SER A 17 -18.83 -8.72 -12.42
N VAL A 18 -19.99 -8.44 -11.83
CA VAL A 18 -20.23 -8.80 -10.43
C VAL A 18 -20.21 -10.31 -10.38
N SER A 19 -19.15 -10.89 -9.82
CA SER A 19 -19.09 -12.33 -9.56
C SER A 19 -20.29 -12.70 -8.68
N LEU A 20 -21.02 -13.74 -9.05
CA LEU A 20 -22.03 -14.36 -8.18
C LEU A 20 -21.36 -14.61 -6.83
N SER A 21 -21.82 -13.89 -5.80
CA SER A 21 -21.21 -13.85 -4.48
C SER A 21 -21.05 -15.27 -3.93
N GLU A 22 -19.80 -15.72 -3.76
CA GLU A 22 -19.56 -16.72 -2.71
C GLU A 22 -20.28 -16.16 -1.46
N ASN A 23 -21.06 -16.99 -0.75
CA ASN A 23 -21.71 -16.54 0.48
C ASN A 23 -20.62 -16.16 1.49
N LEU A 24 -20.30 -14.86 1.57
CA LEU A 24 -19.27 -14.33 2.42
C LEU A 24 -19.87 -13.89 3.75
N LYS A 25 -19.26 -14.32 4.84
CA LYS A 25 -19.59 -13.91 6.19
C LYS A 25 -18.55 -12.92 6.71
N PHE A 26 -19.02 -11.86 7.34
CA PHE A 26 -18.18 -10.84 7.97
C PHE A 26 -18.44 -10.83 9.47
N LYS A 27 -17.38 -10.89 10.26
CA LYS A 27 -17.45 -10.82 11.72
C LYS A 27 -16.51 -9.73 12.21
N LYS A 28 -16.99 -8.77 12.99
CA LYS A 28 -16.14 -7.84 13.75
C LYS A 28 -15.51 -8.62 14.91
N ILE A 29 -14.20 -8.63 14.96
CA ILE A 29 -13.43 -9.31 16.02
C ILE A 29 -13.29 -8.39 17.23
N VAL A 30 -12.74 -7.18 17.02
CA VAL A 30 -12.56 -6.18 18.08
C VAL A 30 -12.76 -4.77 17.54
N SER A 31 -13.11 -3.84 18.44
CA SER A 31 -13.12 -2.40 18.15
C SER A 31 -11.74 -1.79 18.35
N LEU A 32 -11.31 -0.93 17.40
CA LEU A 32 -10.04 -0.22 17.38
C LEU A 32 -10.28 1.23 16.95
N ASP A 33 -9.37 2.14 17.31
CA ASP A 33 -9.45 3.55 16.91
C ASP A 33 -8.52 3.85 15.74
N LYS A 34 -9.08 3.99 14.55
CA LYS A 34 -8.35 4.31 13.31
C LYS A 34 -7.11 3.44 13.10
N PRO A 35 -7.23 2.09 13.16
CA PRO A 35 -6.09 1.21 12.93
C PRO A 35 -5.54 1.41 11.52
N TRP A 36 -4.20 1.24 11.36
CA TRP A 36 -3.56 1.58 10.10
C TRP A 36 -2.83 0.40 9.43
N GLY A 37 -1.94 -0.26 10.11
CA GLY A 37 -1.17 -1.42 9.62
C GLY A 37 -1.27 -2.58 10.58
N SER A 38 -1.06 -3.80 10.06
CA SER A 38 -1.18 -5.03 10.83
C SER A 38 -0.25 -6.12 10.34
N SER A 39 0.16 -7.02 11.25
CA SER A 39 0.95 -8.19 10.93
C SER A 39 0.63 -9.33 11.90
N PHE A 40 0.55 -10.57 11.42
CA PHE A 40 0.54 -11.72 12.29
C PHE A 40 1.89 -11.86 12.99
N ILE A 41 1.90 -12.05 14.31
CA ILE A 41 3.08 -12.38 15.13
C ILE A 41 3.07 -13.83 15.59
N SER A 42 1.92 -14.48 15.51
CA SER A 42 1.69 -15.92 15.64
C SER A 42 0.44 -16.28 14.85
N ASN A 43 0.01 -17.55 14.89
CA ASN A 43 -1.25 -17.95 14.26
C ASN A 43 -2.48 -17.30 14.89
N ASP A 44 -2.41 -16.94 16.16
CA ASP A 44 -3.56 -16.46 16.92
C ASP A 44 -3.46 -14.97 17.28
N GLU A 45 -2.34 -14.31 17.00
CA GLU A 45 -2.10 -12.94 17.43
C GLU A 45 -1.69 -12.04 16.27
N ILE A 46 -2.35 -10.88 16.20
CA ILE A 46 -2.07 -9.82 15.24
C ILE A 46 -1.58 -8.58 15.99
N ILE A 47 -0.42 -8.05 15.62
CA ILE A 47 0.03 -6.72 16.06
C ILE A 47 -0.52 -5.67 15.12
N ILE A 48 -1.05 -4.58 15.69
CA ILE A 48 -1.78 -3.53 14.97
C ILE A 48 -1.32 -2.16 15.45
N THR A 49 -1.10 -1.25 14.50
CA THR A 49 -0.90 0.18 14.81
C THR A 49 -2.22 0.93 14.75
N GLU A 50 -2.46 1.81 15.70
CA GLU A 50 -3.46 2.88 15.58
C GLU A 50 -2.75 4.19 15.23
N LYS A 51 -3.31 4.93 14.29
CA LYS A 51 -2.71 6.18 13.79
C LYS A 51 -2.41 7.18 14.91
N SER A 52 -3.22 7.18 15.96
CA SER A 52 -3.11 8.03 17.16
C SER A 52 -1.90 7.73 18.05
N GLY A 53 -1.11 6.70 17.73
CA GLY A 53 0.12 6.38 18.47
C GLY A 53 0.01 5.17 19.39
N LYS A 54 -1.01 4.33 19.25
CA LYS A 54 -1.09 3.09 20.03
C LYS A 54 -0.63 1.91 19.19
N ILE A 55 0.03 0.97 19.84
CA ILE A 55 0.33 -0.37 19.30
C ILE A 55 -0.47 -1.37 20.14
N LYS A 56 -1.18 -2.26 19.48
CA LYS A 56 -2.04 -3.26 20.12
C LYS A 56 -1.72 -4.64 19.58
N ILE A 57 -1.82 -5.65 20.43
CA ILE A 57 -1.84 -7.06 20.06
C ILE A 57 -3.25 -7.58 20.31
N VAL A 58 -3.83 -8.16 19.28
CA VAL A 58 -5.16 -8.76 19.29
C VAL A 58 -5.03 -10.26 19.18
N ASN A 59 -5.56 -11.02 20.17
CA ASN A 59 -5.73 -12.46 20.05
C ASN A 59 -7.07 -12.72 19.33
N ILE A 60 -7.01 -13.35 18.15
CA ILE A 60 -8.19 -13.56 17.30
C ILE A 60 -9.12 -14.68 17.74
N LEU A 61 -8.67 -15.53 18.69
CA LEU A 61 -9.50 -16.61 19.26
C LEU A 61 -10.30 -16.13 20.46
N THR A 62 -9.66 -15.38 21.38
CA THR A 62 -10.28 -14.90 22.62
C THR A 62 -10.87 -13.51 22.48
N ASN A 63 -10.47 -12.75 21.44
CA ASN A 63 -10.75 -11.32 21.21
C ASN A 63 -10.11 -10.40 22.26
N ASP A 64 -9.11 -10.89 23.01
CA ASP A 64 -8.36 -10.05 23.94
C ASP A 64 -7.50 -9.04 23.21
N VAL A 65 -7.39 -7.84 23.77
CA VAL A 65 -6.61 -6.72 23.26
C VAL A 65 -5.62 -6.27 24.31
N THR A 66 -4.33 -6.37 23.99
CA THR A 66 -3.24 -5.87 24.85
C THR A 66 -2.60 -4.65 24.20
N GLN A 67 -2.48 -3.56 24.94
CA GLN A 67 -1.72 -2.38 24.48
C GLN A 67 -0.24 -2.58 24.80
N VAL A 68 0.63 -2.26 23.83
CA VAL A 68 2.07 -2.34 23.93
C VAL A 68 2.67 -0.94 24.02
N GLU A 69 3.50 -0.69 25.01
CA GLU A 69 4.24 0.58 25.15
C GLU A 69 5.33 0.72 24.07
N HIS A 70 5.71 1.95 23.72
CA HIS A 70 6.82 2.22 22.81
C HIS A 70 7.46 3.59 23.04
N ASN A 71 8.66 3.79 22.48
CA ASN A 71 9.48 4.99 22.62
C ASN A 71 9.54 5.86 21.35
N LEU A 72 8.66 5.68 20.36
CA LEU A 72 8.72 6.43 19.10
C LEU A 72 8.39 7.91 19.32
N ASN A 73 9.21 8.80 18.76
CA ASN A 73 8.94 10.23 18.68
C ASN A 73 8.14 10.53 17.39
N PHE A 74 6.84 10.33 17.45
CA PHE A 74 5.94 10.50 16.30
C PHE A 74 5.09 11.78 16.43
N LEU A 75 4.52 12.19 15.28
CA LEU A 75 3.54 13.26 15.21
C LEU A 75 2.31 12.77 14.44
N GLU A 76 1.14 12.81 15.09
CA GLU A 76 -0.13 12.66 14.38
C GLU A 76 -0.48 13.97 13.71
N ASP A 77 -0.31 14.03 12.36
CA ASP A 77 -0.65 15.19 11.55
C ASP A 77 -1.28 14.75 10.23
N GLY A 78 -2.50 15.20 9.97
CA GLY A 78 -3.24 14.89 8.75
C GLY A 78 -3.35 13.38 8.47
N GLN A 79 -2.61 12.89 7.49
CA GLN A 79 -2.53 11.45 7.15
C GLN A 79 -1.46 10.70 7.95
N GLY A 80 -0.63 11.39 8.71
CA GLY A 80 0.48 10.84 9.47
C GLY A 80 0.10 10.33 10.85
N GLY A 81 1.04 9.66 11.52
CA GLY A 81 0.91 9.02 12.83
C GLY A 81 1.76 7.75 12.89
N LEU A 82 1.37 6.73 13.66
CA LEU A 82 1.87 5.37 13.46
C LEU A 82 1.20 4.77 12.22
N LEU A 83 1.99 4.13 11.35
CA LEU A 83 1.53 3.71 10.04
C LEU A 83 1.69 2.19 9.88
N ASP A 84 2.53 1.70 8.98
CA ASP A 84 2.63 0.28 8.74
C ASP A 84 3.49 -0.46 9.76
N ILE A 85 3.21 -1.73 10.00
CA ILE A 85 3.95 -2.58 10.92
C ILE A 85 4.09 -3.98 10.31
N ILE A 86 5.27 -4.57 10.42
CA ILE A 86 5.55 -5.90 9.90
C ILE A 86 6.42 -6.69 10.90
N TYR A 87 6.08 -7.94 11.08
CA TYR A 87 6.80 -8.90 11.93
C TYR A 87 7.57 -9.90 11.08
N LYS A 88 8.78 -10.21 11.48
CA LYS A 88 9.56 -11.33 10.98
C LYS A 88 10.64 -11.73 11.99
N ASP A 89 10.79 -13.04 12.22
CA ASP A 89 11.91 -13.63 12.98
C ASP A 89 12.16 -12.94 14.34
N ASN A 90 11.12 -12.73 15.13
CA ASN A 90 11.13 -12.06 16.42
C ASN A 90 11.49 -10.56 16.40
N PHE A 91 11.46 -9.93 15.21
CA PHE A 91 11.63 -8.48 15.06
C PHE A 91 10.38 -7.81 14.52
N ILE A 92 10.20 -6.58 14.92
CA ILE A 92 9.17 -5.67 14.41
C ILE A 92 9.84 -4.52 13.65
N TRP A 93 9.35 -4.23 12.45
CA TRP A 93 9.62 -2.99 11.73
C TRP A 93 8.35 -2.17 11.67
N ILE A 94 8.47 -0.89 11.97
CA ILE A 94 7.37 0.06 11.92
C ILE A 94 7.74 1.26 11.05
N SER A 95 6.81 1.72 10.24
CA SER A 95 6.90 3.03 9.62
C SER A 95 6.02 4.01 10.37
N TYR A 96 6.46 5.24 10.48
CA TYR A 96 5.74 6.27 11.21
C TYR A 96 6.11 7.67 10.73
N THR A 97 5.26 8.62 11.10
CA THR A 97 5.53 10.05 10.89
C THR A 97 6.41 10.55 12.01
N GLU A 98 7.72 10.64 11.76
CA GLU A 98 8.66 11.14 12.75
C GLU A 98 8.55 12.65 12.90
N ASN A 99 8.49 13.10 14.15
CA ASN A 99 8.58 14.51 14.49
C ASN A 99 10.03 14.99 14.32
N ARG A 100 10.27 15.89 13.37
CA ARG A 100 11.60 16.45 13.03
C ARG A 100 11.79 17.89 13.54
N GLY A 101 10.91 18.34 14.42
CA GLY A 101 10.86 19.71 14.94
C GLY A 101 10.29 20.73 13.95
N ASN A 102 9.87 21.88 14.45
CA ASN A 102 9.34 22.99 13.66
C ASN A 102 8.21 22.57 12.69
N TRP A 103 7.30 21.72 13.14
CA TRP A 103 6.18 21.16 12.37
C TRP A 103 6.59 20.32 11.16
N LYS A 104 7.87 20.07 10.97
CA LYS A 104 8.38 19.22 9.90
C LYS A 104 8.34 17.77 10.32
N THR A 105 7.96 16.92 9.36
CA THR A 105 7.85 15.47 9.55
C THR A 105 8.52 14.71 8.42
N SER A 106 8.96 13.49 8.72
CA SER A 106 9.46 12.52 7.75
C SER A 106 8.68 11.22 7.85
N THR A 107 8.61 10.48 6.74
CA THR A 107 8.38 9.03 6.80
C THR A 107 9.67 8.40 7.32
N SER A 108 9.60 7.74 8.47
CA SER A 108 10.74 7.09 9.11
C SER A 108 10.42 5.63 9.42
N ILE A 109 11.46 4.81 9.56
CA ILE A 109 11.35 3.39 9.84
C ILE A 109 12.20 3.08 11.07
N ALA A 110 11.59 2.37 12.01
CA ALA A 110 12.28 1.90 13.19
C ALA A 110 12.13 0.38 13.35
N LYS A 111 13.07 -0.23 14.05
CA LYS A 111 13.14 -1.66 14.33
C LYS A 111 13.20 -1.89 15.84
N ALA A 112 12.54 -2.94 16.33
CA ALA A 112 12.63 -3.44 17.70
C ALA A 112 12.63 -4.95 17.73
N ASN A 113 13.13 -5.55 18.82
CA ASN A 113 12.79 -6.95 19.16
C ASN A 113 11.34 -7.00 19.61
N LEU A 114 10.64 -8.10 19.32
CA LEU A 114 9.28 -8.30 19.80
C LEU A 114 9.29 -8.48 21.33
N ASP A 115 8.64 -7.55 22.01
CA ASP A 115 8.24 -7.66 23.41
C ASP A 115 6.77 -7.22 23.50
N LYS A 116 5.92 -8.07 24.02
CA LYS A 116 4.47 -7.83 24.10
C LYS A 116 4.07 -6.78 25.15
N LYS A 117 5.02 -6.33 25.97
CA LYS A 117 4.81 -5.28 26.96
C LYS A 117 5.34 -3.94 26.48
N LYS A 118 6.57 -3.92 25.91
CA LYS A 118 7.25 -2.69 25.52
C LYS A 118 8.20 -2.88 24.36
N LEU A 119 7.96 -2.18 23.26
CA LEU A 119 8.82 -2.16 22.07
C LEU A 119 9.82 -0.99 22.18
N LEU A 120 11.09 -1.30 22.27
CA LEU A 120 12.17 -0.31 22.25
C LEU A 120 12.71 -0.19 20.83
N PHE A 121 12.15 0.75 20.09
CA PHE A 121 12.50 1.01 18.70
C PHE A 121 13.78 1.82 18.55
N ILE A 122 14.59 1.43 17.56
CA ILE A 122 15.76 2.16 17.07
C ILE A 122 15.47 2.54 15.62
N ASN A 123 15.63 3.82 15.28
CA ASN A 123 15.51 4.29 13.89
C ASN A 123 16.59 3.67 13.01
N ILE A 124 16.16 3.11 11.89
CA ILE A 124 17.04 2.53 10.86
C ILE A 124 16.96 3.29 9.54
N PHE A 125 15.95 4.16 9.36
CA PHE A 125 15.81 5.00 8.18
C PHE A 125 14.98 6.26 8.49
N GLN A 126 15.39 7.38 7.88
CA GLN A 126 14.68 8.66 7.96
C GLN A 126 14.64 9.30 6.57
N ALA A 127 13.44 9.54 6.02
CA ALA A 127 13.31 10.21 4.75
C ALA A 127 13.76 11.67 4.82
N ASN A 128 14.52 12.12 3.84
CA ASN A 128 15.00 13.49 3.68
C ASN A 128 14.51 14.09 2.35
N PRO A 129 14.20 15.41 2.33
CA PRO A 129 14.12 16.33 3.48
C PRO A 129 12.86 16.07 4.32
N PRO A 130 12.86 16.48 5.60
CA PRO A 130 11.63 16.61 6.37
C PRO A 130 10.78 17.76 5.81
N ILE A 131 9.47 17.58 5.80
CA ILE A 131 8.53 18.48 5.13
C ILE A 131 7.38 18.84 6.10
N ASP A 132 7.04 20.12 6.14
CA ASP A 132 5.82 20.63 6.77
C ASP A 132 4.64 20.33 5.85
N SER A 133 4.00 19.20 6.08
CA SER A 133 2.82 18.74 5.35
C SER A 133 2.23 17.49 6.01
N GLY A 134 0.92 17.52 6.24
CA GLY A 134 0.14 16.36 6.71
C GLY A 134 -0.30 15.39 5.60
N TYR A 135 0.23 15.51 4.37
CA TYR A 135 -0.21 14.71 3.22
C TYR A 135 0.83 13.68 2.77
N HIS A 136 0.32 12.59 2.17
CA HIS A 136 1.04 11.64 1.32
C HIS A 136 2.33 11.09 1.94
N PHE A 137 2.21 10.40 3.08
CA PHE A 137 3.36 9.76 3.73
C PHE A 137 3.79 8.46 3.03
N GLY A 138 2.86 7.78 2.31
CA GLY A 138 3.09 6.45 1.78
C GLY A 138 3.17 5.43 2.92
N SER A 139 4.39 5.05 3.30
CA SER A 139 4.74 4.32 4.53
C SER A 139 4.49 2.81 4.54
N ARG A 140 4.06 2.19 3.45
CA ARG A 140 3.92 0.73 3.40
C ARG A 140 5.28 0.04 3.39
N LEU A 141 5.34 -1.09 4.09
CA LEU A 141 6.52 -1.94 4.27
C LEU A 141 6.33 -3.30 3.60
N ALA A 142 7.41 -3.86 3.07
CA ALA A 142 7.44 -5.24 2.60
C ALA A 142 8.84 -5.81 2.80
N ILE A 143 8.96 -7.06 3.29
CA ILE A 143 10.23 -7.74 3.44
C ILE A 143 10.35 -8.82 2.35
N LYS A 144 11.43 -8.72 1.55
CA LYS A 144 11.81 -9.74 0.58
C LYS A 144 13.23 -10.19 0.87
N ASN A 145 13.41 -11.47 1.20
CA ASN A 145 14.69 -12.01 1.65
C ASN A 145 15.24 -11.20 2.85
N ASN A 146 16.43 -10.64 2.73
CA ASN A 146 17.09 -9.80 3.75
C ASN A 146 16.95 -8.31 3.48
N TYR A 147 15.98 -7.90 2.64
CA TYR A 147 15.75 -6.50 2.31
C TYR A 147 14.39 -6.04 2.80
N LEU A 148 14.38 -4.85 3.34
CA LEU A 148 13.18 -4.09 3.64
C LEU A 148 12.92 -3.10 2.49
N PHE A 149 11.76 -3.20 1.88
CA PHE A 149 11.22 -2.22 0.95
C PHE A 149 10.22 -1.35 1.69
N ALA A 150 10.33 -0.05 1.49
CA ALA A 150 9.42 0.92 2.08
C ALA A 150 8.99 1.95 1.06
N SER A 151 7.79 2.45 1.20
CA SER A 151 7.27 3.49 0.32
C SER A 151 7.28 4.85 1.01
N ALA A 152 7.80 5.88 0.34
CA ALA A 152 7.73 7.27 0.78
C ALA A 152 6.86 8.08 -0.19
N GLY A 153 5.76 8.65 0.31
CA GLY A 153 4.90 9.51 -0.49
C GLY A 153 5.51 10.88 -0.76
N GLU A 154 5.00 11.60 -1.75
CA GLU A 154 5.58 12.88 -2.22
C GLU A 154 5.20 14.09 -1.37
N ARG A 155 4.50 13.89 -0.25
CA ARG A 155 4.20 14.87 0.79
C ARG A 155 3.48 16.12 0.27
N GLY A 156 2.63 15.99 -0.78
CA GLY A 156 1.91 17.10 -1.41
C GLY A 156 2.79 18.01 -2.30
N LYS A 157 4.06 17.65 -2.52
CA LYS A 157 5.02 18.49 -3.27
C LYS A 157 5.15 18.10 -4.76
N GLY A 158 4.32 17.15 -5.22
CA GLY A 158 4.18 16.79 -6.64
C GLY A 158 5.49 16.41 -7.33
N MET A 159 6.17 17.36 -7.94
CA MET A 159 7.38 17.13 -8.73
C MET A 159 8.59 16.64 -7.91
N ILE A 160 8.57 16.71 -6.59
CA ILE A 160 9.62 16.11 -5.75
C ILE A 160 9.80 14.61 -6.04
N ALA A 161 8.74 13.93 -6.49
CA ALA A 161 8.77 12.52 -6.87
C ALA A 161 9.67 12.23 -8.11
N GLN A 162 10.11 13.26 -8.84
CA GLN A 162 11.05 13.14 -9.97
C GLN A 162 12.50 13.45 -9.56
N ASP A 163 12.73 13.79 -8.30
CA ASP A 163 14.04 14.19 -7.79
C ASP A 163 14.66 13.08 -6.94
N ALA A 164 15.53 12.27 -7.55
CA ALA A 164 16.21 11.17 -6.86
C ALA A 164 17.21 11.62 -5.78
N SER A 165 17.46 12.91 -5.61
CA SER A 165 18.24 13.45 -4.48
C SER A 165 17.40 13.63 -3.21
N LYS A 166 16.13 13.21 -3.23
CA LYS A 166 15.15 13.30 -2.13
C LYS A 166 14.36 12.01 -2.04
N HIS A 167 14.04 11.56 -0.82
CA HIS A 167 13.27 10.33 -0.62
C HIS A 167 11.76 10.46 -0.92
N PRO A 168 11.08 11.61 -0.69
CA PRO A 168 9.65 11.71 -0.96
C PRO A 168 9.31 11.41 -2.42
N GLY A 169 8.31 10.53 -2.63
CA GLY A 169 7.87 10.09 -3.95
C GLY A 169 8.62 8.87 -4.51
N SER A 170 9.20 8.04 -3.63
CA SER A 170 10.02 6.89 -4.02
C SER A 170 9.70 5.60 -3.26
N ILE A 171 10.24 4.49 -3.76
CA ILE A 171 10.43 3.25 -3.02
C ILE A 171 11.87 3.20 -2.54
N ILE A 172 12.03 2.91 -1.26
CA ILE A 172 13.29 2.72 -0.55
C ILE A 172 13.58 1.23 -0.48
N ARG A 173 14.85 0.84 -0.65
CA ARG A 173 15.35 -0.50 -0.36
C ARG A 173 16.58 -0.42 0.52
N ILE A 174 16.49 -1.04 1.69
CA ILE A 174 17.58 -1.14 2.67
C ILE A 174 17.69 -2.57 3.18
N HIS A 175 18.79 -2.93 3.83
CA HIS A 175 18.86 -4.16 4.61
C HIS A 175 17.97 -4.07 5.86
N LEU A 176 17.70 -5.19 6.51
CA LEU A 176 16.85 -5.26 7.73
C LEU A 176 17.45 -4.54 8.95
N ASP A 177 18.72 -4.15 8.89
CA ASP A 177 19.42 -3.35 9.89
C ASP A 177 19.54 -1.86 9.51
N GLY A 178 19.03 -1.47 8.34
CA GLY A 178 19.09 -0.10 7.80
C GLY A 178 20.30 0.18 6.90
N SER A 179 21.27 -0.74 6.79
CA SER A 179 22.40 -0.56 5.89
C SER A 179 21.98 -0.58 4.42
N ILE A 180 22.77 0.07 3.56
CA ILE A 180 22.41 0.32 2.16
C ILE A 180 22.94 -0.82 1.28
N PRO A 181 22.06 -1.48 0.48
CA PRO A 181 22.49 -2.49 -0.47
C PRO A 181 23.39 -1.90 -1.58
N LYS A 182 24.55 -2.51 -1.82
CA LYS A 182 25.52 -2.04 -2.83
C LYS A 182 24.97 -2.09 -4.25
N ASP A 183 23.98 -2.95 -4.50
CA ASP A 183 23.36 -3.16 -5.81
C ASP A 183 22.08 -2.34 -6.02
N ASN A 184 21.79 -1.35 -5.17
CA ASN A 184 20.72 -0.40 -5.45
C ASN A 184 20.99 0.36 -6.76
N PRO A 185 19.92 0.77 -7.49
CA PRO A 185 20.10 1.42 -8.78
C PRO A 185 20.79 2.78 -8.65
N LYS A 186 21.53 3.13 -9.71
CA LYS A 186 22.01 4.49 -9.95
C LYS A 186 21.04 5.17 -10.91
N PHE A 187 20.64 6.40 -10.62
CA PHE A 187 19.77 7.18 -11.50
C PHE A 187 20.66 8.02 -12.43
N GLU A 188 21.06 7.44 -13.56
CA GLU A 188 21.91 8.09 -14.56
C GLU A 188 21.29 9.39 -15.07
N GLY A 189 22.13 10.36 -15.44
CA GLY A 189 21.69 11.70 -15.85
C GLY A 189 21.24 12.61 -14.69
N LYS A 190 21.28 12.13 -13.44
CA LYS A 190 21.07 12.94 -12.22
C LYS A 190 22.43 13.20 -11.56
N SER A 191 22.72 14.46 -11.25
CA SER A 191 24.00 14.84 -10.60
C SER A 191 24.15 14.28 -9.18
N LYS A 192 23.04 14.01 -8.52
CA LYS A 192 22.95 13.43 -7.17
C LYS A 192 21.74 12.51 -7.08
N TRP A 193 21.88 11.40 -6.36
CA TRP A 193 20.78 10.54 -5.93
C TRP A 193 21.08 9.97 -4.55
N LEU A 194 20.03 9.61 -3.82
CA LEU A 194 20.16 8.95 -2.52
C LEU A 194 20.27 7.44 -2.75
N PRO A 195 21.26 6.78 -2.13
CA PRO A 195 21.59 5.38 -2.42
C PRO A 195 20.53 4.38 -1.92
N GLU A 196 19.62 4.79 -1.06
CA GLU A 196 18.50 3.98 -0.57
C GLU A 196 17.36 3.88 -1.58
N ILE A 197 17.29 4.78 -2.57
CA ILE A 197 16.19 4.84 -3.53
C ILE A 197 16.27 3.66 -4.51
N TYR A 198 15.15 2.95 -4.64
CA TYR A 198 15.01 1.81 -5.53
C TYR A 198 14.16 2.14 -6.78
N GLN A 199 13.12 2.97 -6.63
CA GLN A 199 12.24 3.43 -7.72
C GLN A 199 11.67 4.80 -7.37
N ILE A 200 11.42 5.65 -8.37
CA ILE A 200 10.89 7.01 -8.21
C ILE A 200 9.54 7.21 -8.92
N GLY A 201 8.99 8.43 -8.82
CA GLY A 201 7.81 8.84 -9.57
C GLY A 201 6.49 8.37 -8.97
N ILE A 202 6.40 8.27 -7.66
CA ILE A 202 5.25 7.75 -6.94
C ILE A 202 4.58 8.88 -6.14
N ARG A 203 3.24 8.90 -6.09
CA ARG A 203 2.51 9.96 -5.37
C ARG A 203 2.30 9.62 -3.90
N ASN A 204 1.42 8.69 -3.62
CA ASN A 204 1.04 8.27 -2.28
C ASN A 204 0.69 6.78 -2.26
N PRO A 205 1.68 5.92 -2.18
CA PRO A 205 1.48 4.47 -2.17
C PRO A 205 0.81 4.05 -0.86
N GLN A 206 -0.25 3.26 -0.97
CA GLN A 206 -1.05 2.82 0.17
C GLN A 206 -1.13 1.29 0.29
N GLY A 207 -0.49 0.56 -0.61
CA GLY A 207 -0.29 -0.88 -0.53
C GLY A 207 1.07 -1.26 -1.08
N LEU A 208 1.74 -2.21 -0.42
CA LEU A 208 3.00 -2.80 -0.84
C LEU A 208 3.03 -4.26 -0.34
N THR A 209 3.32 -5.20 -1.23
CA THR A 209 3.34 -6.63 -0.88
C THR A 209 4.34 -7.41 -1.72
N VAL A 210 4.86 -8.50 -1.17
CA VAL A 210 5.65 -9.47 -1.91
C VAL A 210 4.74 -10.63 -2.32
N SER A 211 4.77 -10.99 -3.58
CA SER A 211 4.06 -12.16 -4.08
C SER A 211 4.72 -13.45 -3.58
N PRO A 212 3.96 -14.35 -2.94
CA PRO A 212 4.49 -15.63 -2.48
C PRO A 212 4.70 -16.66 -3.60
N TYR A 213 4.40 -16.30 -4.86
CA TYR A 213 4.51 -17.18 -6.02
C TYR A 213 5.73 -16.88 -6.89
N ASP A 214 5.94 -15.62 -7.25
CA ASP A 214 7.02 -15.20 -8.15
C ASP A 214 8.06 -14.29 -7.45
N GLY A 215 7.80 -13.93 -6.18
CA GLY A 215 8.66 -13.06 -5.39
C GLY A 215 8.71 -11.62 -5.88
N LYS A 216 7.85 -11.22 -6.82
CA LYS A 216 7.73 -9.82 -7.25
C LYS A 216 7.12 -8.96 -6.15
N ILE A 217 7.44 -7.69 -6.17
CA ILE A 217 6.88 -6.72 -5.26
C ILE A 217 5.83 -5.91 -6.01
N TYR A 218 4.62 -5.87 -5.47
CA TYR A 218 3.51 -5.10 -6.02
C TYR A 218 3.17 -3.92 -5.15
N ILE A 219 2.65 -2.86 -5.79
CA ILE A 219 2.33 -1.58 -5.17
C ILE A 219 0.99 -1.06 -5.66
N SER A 220 0.19 -0.47 -4.77
CA SER A 220 -0.95 0.36 -5.12
C SER A 220 -0.71 1.81 -4.73
N ASN A 221 -1.15 2.74 -5.55
CA ASN A 221 -0.87 4.16 -5.37
C ASN A 221 -2.10 5.02 -5.63
N HIS A 222 -2.31 6.03 -4.79
CA HIS A 222 -3.35 7.04 -5.00
C HIS A 222 -2.98 8.04 -6.09
N GLY A 223 -3.86 8.20 -7.06
CA GLY A 223 -3.94 9.37 -7.92
C GLY A 223 -4.55 10.59 -7.20
N ALA A 224 -5.14 11.53 -7.96
CA ALA A 224 -5.91 12.65 -7.40
C ALA A 224 -7.42 12.38 -7.50
N LYS A 225 -8.20 13.06 -8.36
CA LYS A 225 -9.62 12.72 -8.62
C LYS A 225 -9.79 11.46 -9.47
N GLY A 226 -8.70 10.83 -9.92
CA GLY A 226 -8.60 9.60 -10.68
C GLY A 226 -7.13 9.28 -10.88
N GLY A 227 -6.84 8.15 -11.54
CA GLY A 227 -5.49 7.71 -11.78
C GLY A 227 -4.85 7.02 -10.58
N ASP A 228 -5.64 6.43 -9.68
CA ASP A 228 -5.15 5.39 -8.79
C ASP A 228 -4.66 4.24 -9.64
N TRP A 229 -3.61 3.55 -9.23
CA TRP A 229 -3.07 2.44 -10.00
C TRP A 229 -2.47 1.34 -9.12
N PHE A 230 -2.36 0.15 -9.71
CA PHE A 230 -1.66 -1.02 -9.22
C PHE A 230 -0.57 -1.40 -10.21
N GLY A 231 0.62 -1.77 -9.72
CA GLY A 231 1.76 -2.11 -10.55
C GLY A 231 2.85 -2.86 -9.82
N GLU A 232 3.95 -3.16 -10.52
CA GLU A 232 5.12 -3.85 -10.02
C GLU A 232 6.22 -2.86 -9.63
N VAL A 233 6.87 -3.06 -8.49
CA VAL A 233 8.06 -2.30 -8.09
C VAL A 233 9.27 -2.80 -8.90
N LYS A 234 9.89 -1.90 -9.67
CA LYS A 234 10.99 -2.22 -10.58
C LYS A 234 12.23 -1.38 -10.32
N LYS A 235 13.38 -2.05 -10.28
CA LYS A 235 14.67 -1.45 -9.99
C LYS A 235 15.02 -0.33 -10.97
N GLY A 236 15.29 0.88 -10.46
CA GLY A 236 15.76 2.03 -11.26
C GLY A 236 14.69 2.69 -12.12
N GLU A 237 13.44 2.20 -12.10
CA GLU A 237 12.37 2.73 -12.93
C GLU A 237 11.62 3.92 -12.31
N ASN A 238 10.70 4.52 -13.09
CA ASN A 238 9.97 5.74 -12.74
C ASN A 238 8.49 5.64 -13.16
N TYR A 239 7.57 5.73 -12.22
CA TYR A 239 6.12 5.76 -12.49
C TYR A 239 5.57 7.10 -12.96
N GLY A 240 6.41 8.14 -13.01
CA GLY A 240 6.14 9.39 -13.69
C GLY A 240 5.29 10.42 -12.95
N TRP A 241 4.98 10.24 -11.67
CA TRP A 241 4.30 11.30 -10.92
C TRP A 241 5.23 12.53 -10.75
N LYS A 242 4.85 13.80 -11.01
CA LYS A 242 3.56 14.35 -11.42
C LYS A 242 3.56 14.72 -12.93
N ILE A 243 4.31 14.00 -13.76
CA ILE A 243 4.34 14.16 -15.22
C ILE A 243 3.16 13.41 -15.85
N LEU A 244 2.87 12.22 -15.33
CA LEU A 244 1.76 11.36 -15.75
C LEU A 244 0.58 11.49 -14.78
N GLY A 245 -0.65 11.52 -15.33
CA GLY A 245 -1.89 11.57 -14.56
C GLY A 245 -2.66 10.26 -14.50
N TRP A 246 -2.25 9.22 -15.25
CA TRP A 246 -2.96 7.93 -15.38
C TRP A 246 -4.45 8.09 -15.72
N GLY A 247 -4.78 9.14 -16.50
CA GLY A 247 -6.15 9.52 -16.85
C GLY A 247 -6.89 10.34 -15.78
N GLY A 248 -6.25 10.58 -14.63
CA GLY A 248 -6.82 11.38 -13.55
C GLY A 248 -6.69 12.87 -13.76
N LYS A 249 -7.51 13.62 -13.02
CA LYS A 249 -7.51 15.08 -12.97
C LYS A 249 -7.09 15.57 -11.58
N ASN A 250 -6.58 16.79 -11.50
CA ASN A 250 -6.38 17.49 -10.23
C ASN A 250 -7.73 17.75 -9.53
N TYR A 251 -7.67 18.14 -8.26
CA TYR A 251 -8.87 18.52 -7.51
C TYR A 251 -9.53 19.79 -8.08
N SER A 252 -8.77 20.63 -8.77
CA SER A 252 -9.28 21.77 -9.57
C SER A 252 -10.05 21.37 -10.84
N GLY A 253 -9.99 20.09 -11.25
CA GLY A 253 -10.58 19.60 -12.49
C GLY A 253 -9.63 19.62 -13.70
N LEU A 254 -8.49 20.30 -13.60
CA LEU A 254 -7.48 20.37 -14.67
C LEU A 254 -6.76 19.02 -14.84
N SER A 255 -6.35 18.72 -16.09
CA SER A 255 -5.51 17.55 -16.38
C SER A 255 -4.16 17.64 -15.64
N ILE A 256 -3.66 16.48 -15.18
CA ILE A 256 -2.33 16.39 -14.57
C ILE A 256 -1.27 16.21 -15.65
N GLY A 257 -1.59 15.45 -16.68
CA GLY A 257 -0.68 15.07 -17.76
C GLY A 257 -1.25 13.91 -18.56
N PRO A 258 -0.49 13.32 -19.49
CA PRO A 258 -0.94 12.18 -20.26
C PRO A 258 -1.21 10.97 -19.34
N LYS A 259 -2.03 10.06 -19.84
CA LYS A 259 -2.34 8.79 -19.17
C LYS A 259 -1.06 7.96 -18.95
N TRP A 260 -0.26 7.83 -19.99
CA TRP A 260 1.06 7.19 -19.97
C TRP A 260 1.86 7.65 -21.20
N LYS A 261 3.18 7.51 -21.16
CA LYS A 261 4.07 7.69 -22.31
C LYS A 261 5.34 6.82 -22.17
N PRO A 262 6.02 6.49 -23.28
CA PRO A 262 7.32 5.78 -23.25
C PRO A 262 8.34 6.44 -22.33
N GLY A 263 9.23 5.63 -21.74
CA GLY A 263 10.24 6.07 -20.76
C GLY A 263 9.76 6.07 -19.30
N PHE A 264 8.51 5.67 -19.05
CA PHE A 264 7.98 5.50 -17.69
C PHE A 264 7.44 4.08 -17.48
N THR A 265 7.49 3.61 -16.23
CA THR A 265 6.91 2.33 -15.82
C THR A 265 5.42 2.30 -16.13
N LYS A 266 4.93 1.21 -16.72
CA LYS A 266 3.51 1.03 -17.01
C LYS A 266 2.82 0.35 -15.83
N ALA A 267 1.70 0.90 -15.36
CA ALA A 267 0.84 0.25 -14.38
C ALA A 267 0.12 -0.97 -14.98
N ILE A 268 -0.13 -1.98 -14.16
CA ILE A 268 -0.90 -3.18 -14.51
C ILE A 268 -2.38 -2.82 -14.64
N GLN A 269 -2.91 -2.08 -13.65
CA GLN A 269 -4.30 -1.59 -13.63
C GLN A 269 -4.33 -0.15 -13.12
N TYR A 270 -5.32 0.63 -13.55
CA TYR A 270 -5.57 1.98 -13.03
C TYR A 270 -7.07 2.28 -13.02
N TRP A 271 -7.48 3.19 -12.13
CA TRP A 271 -8.89 3.53 -11.92
C TRP A 271 -9.17 5.02 -12.13
N VAL A 272 -10.18 5.29 -12.96
CA VAL A 272 -10.75 6.62 -13.16
C VAL A 272 -12.29 6.47 -13.21
N PRO A 273 -13.00 7.05 -12.25
CA PRO A 273 -12.55 7.87 -11.13
C PRO A 273 -11.73 7.10 -10.08
N SER A 274 -11.04 7.82 -9.18
CA SER A 274 -10.31 7.24 -8.05
C SER A 274 -11.23 6.44 -7.14
N ILE A 275 -10.80 5.23 -6.78
CA ILE A 275 -11.41 4.37 -5.77
C ILE A 275 -10.76 4.55 -4.39
N ALA A 276 -9.65 5.29 -4.32
CA ALA A 276 -8.72 5.42 -3.20
C ALA A 276 -8.22 4.03 -2.77
N THR A 277 -7.41 3.39 -3.63
CA THR A 277 -6.77 2.09 -3.34
C THR A 277 -6.04 2.16 -2.01
N SER A 278 -6.12 1.10 -1.20
CA SER A 278 -5.39 1.01 0.05
C SER A 278 -4.45 -0.20 0.06
N ALA A 279 -4.51 -1.06 1.05
CA ALA A 279 -3.64 -2.22 1.12
C ALA A 279 -3.90 -3.22 -0.02
N ILE A 280 -2.89 -4.02 -0.29
CA ILE A 280 -2.92 -5.08 -1.29
C ILE A 280 -2.31 -6.36 -0.72
N ALA A 281 -2.80 -7.51 -1.19
CA ALA A 281 -2.21 -8.80 -0.92
C ALA A 281 -2.25 -9.66 -2.19
N ILE A 282 -1.22 -10.48 -2.42
CA ILE A 282 -1.33 -11.59 -3.38
C ILE A 282 -1.81 -12.79 -2.58
N TYR A 283 -3.01 -13.24 -2.89
CA TYR A 283 -3.67 -14.26 -2.09
C TYR A 283 -2.93 -15.60 -2.19
N LYS A 284 -2.67 -16.21 -1.02
CA LYS A 284 -2.23 -17.59 -0.87
C LYS A 284 -2.91 -18.18 0.36
N GLY A 285 -3.72 -19.22 0.17
CA GLY A 285 -4.45 -19.83 1.28
C GLY A 285 -5.43 -20.91 0.87
N ASN A 286 -5.99 -21.58 1.87
CA ASN A 286 -6.92 -22.70 1.70
C ASN A 286 -8.39 -22.27 1.70
N GLU A 287 -8.72 -21.13 2.30
CA GLU A 287 -10.11 -20.64 2.41
C GLU A 287 -10.69 -20.30 1.04
N PHE A 288 -9.95 -19.57 0.18
CA PHE A 288 -10.39 -19.15 -1.15
C PHE A 288 -9.45 -19.71 -2.23
N LYS A 289 -9.34 -21.03 -2.36
CA LYS A 289 -8.36 -21.72 -3.22
C LYS A 289 -8.32 -21.19 -4.66
N LYS A 290 -9.47 -20.77 -5.22
CA LYS A 290 -9.57 -20.19 -6.58
C LYS A 290 -8.96 -18.79 -6.71
N TRP A 291 -8.62 -18.15 -5.59
CA TRP A 291 -8.00 -16.81 -5.57
C TRP A 291 -6.48 -16.87 -5.46
N ASN A 292 -5.91 -18.06 -5.28
CA ASN A 292 -4.47 -18.24 -5.18
C ASN A 292 -3.74 -17.63 -6.38
N GLY A 293 -2.73 -16.78 -6.09
CA GLY A 293 -1.96 -16.03 -7.09
C GLY A 293 -2.59 -14.71 -7.56
N HIS A 294 -3.88 -14.44 -7.24
CA HIS A 294 -4.53 -13.21 -7.63
C HIS A 294 -4.25 -12.06 -6.65
N ALA A 295 -4.20 -10.84 -7.18
CA ALA A 295 -4.06 -9.66 -6.32
C ALA A 295 -5.42 -9.25 -5.73
N LEU A 296 -5.46 -9.05 -4.42
CA LEU A 296 -6.58 -8.49 -3.69
C LEU A 296 -6.28 -7.01 -3.41
N ILE A 297 -7.14 -6.12 -3.89
CA ILE A 297 -7.01 -4.67 -3.76
C ILE A 297 -8.15 -4.15 -2.89
N THR A 298 -7.82 -3.53 -1.78
CA THR A 298 -8.80 -2.86 -0.94
C THR A 298 -8.94 -1.37 -1.29
N SER A 299 -10.04 -0.74 -0.89
CA SER A 299 -10.27 0.67 -1.16
C SER A 299 -10.94 1.42 -0.01
N LEU A 300 -10.58 2.70 0.10
CA LEU A 300 -11.11 3.59 1.12
C LEU A 300 -12.41 4.29 0.65
N LYS A 301 -12.39 4.84 -0.57
CA LYS A 301 -13.51 5.63 -1.10
C LYS A 301 -14.62 4.73 -1.64
N ASP A 302 -14.24 3.72 -2.40
CA ASP A 302 -15.17 2.78 -3.03
C ASP A 302 -15.65 1.69 -2.05
N GLN A 303 -15.00 1.56 -0.88
CA GLN A 303 -15.34 0.61 0.19
C GLN A 303 -15.48 -0.82 -0.32
N SER A 304 -14.53 -1.24 -1.16
CA SER A 304 -14.59 -2.53 -1.87
C SER A 304 -13.34 -3.37 -1.65
N LEU A 305 -13.51 -4.69 -1.81
CA LEU A 305 -12.46 -5.64 -2.13
C LEU A 305 -12.57 -5.98 -3.59
N ARG A 306 -11.48 -5.82 -4.32
CA ARG A 306 -11.35 -6.17 -5.74
C ARG A 306 -10.30 -7.26 -5.90
N LYS A 307 -10.57 -8.21 -6.79
CA LYS A 307 -9.64 -9.24 -7.19
C LYS A 307 -9.17 -8.96 -8.61
N LEU A 308 -7.87 -8.85 -8.80
CA LEU A 308 -7.26 -8.76 -10.13
C LEU A 308 -6.65 -10.10 -10.51
N ILE A 309 -7.05 -10.59 -11.65
CA ILE A 309 -6.50 -11.75 -12.34
C ILE A 309 -5.65 -11.19 -13.47
N PHE A 310 -4.36 -11.45 -13.46
CA PHE A 310 -3.45 -10.94 -14.46
C PHE A 310 -2.30 -11.92 -14.68
N ASP A 311 -2.00 -12.18 -15.95
CA ASP A 311 -0.86 -13.00 -16.35
C ASP A 311 0.32 -12.11 -16.75
N ASP A 312 0.00 -10.97 -17.39
CA ASP A 312 0.93 -9.93 -17.80
C ASP A 312 0.24 -8.54 -17.83
N LEU A 313 0.92 -7.52 -18.37
CA LEU A 313 0.40 -6.16 -18.48
C LEU A 313 -0.72 -5.99 -19.51
N SER A 314 -1.00 -7.00 -20.33
CA SER A 314 -1.95 -6.92 -21.45
C SER A 314 -3.30 -7.57 -21.16
N ASN A 315 -3.35 -8.48 -20.18
CA ASN A 315 -4.54 -9.28 -19.89
C ASN A 315 -4.93 -9.19 -18.41
N VAL A 316 -5.64 -8.13 -18.03
CA VAL A 316 -6.10 -7.89 -16.66
C VAL A 316 -7.61 -7.99 -16.58
N LYS A 317 -8.09 -8.94 -15.79
CA LYS A 317 -9.52 -9.07 -15.44
C LYS A 317 -9.73 -8.61 -14.01
N GLU A 318 -10.70 -7.73 -13.79
CA GLU A 318 -11.09 -7.23 -12.47
C GLU A 318 -12.45 -7.79 -12.07
N GLU A 319 -12.54 -8.27 -10.83
CA GLU A 319 -13.77 -8.71 -10.19
C GLU A 319 -13.96 -7.95 -8.87
N ILE A 320 -15.15 -7.36 -8.66
CA ILE A 320 -15.53 -6.78 -7.36
C ILE A 320 -16.09 -7.91 -6.51
N ILE A 321 -15.35 -8.28 -5.46
CA ILE A 321 -15.74 -9.36 -4.55
C ILE A 321 -16.86 -8.89 -3.62
N PHE A 322 -16.70 -7.71 -3.04
CA PHE A 322 -17.76 -7.03 -2.28
C PHE A 322 -17.56 -5.52 -2.27
N LYS A 323 -18.65 -4.80 -1.97
CA LYS A 323 -18.66 -3.35 -1.82
C LYS A 323 -19.63 -2.95 -0.69
N ASN A 324 -19.26 -1.91 0.09
CA ASN A 324 -20.08 -1.33 1.18
C ASN A 324 -20.49 -2.33 2.29
N LYS A 325 -19.68 -3.38 2.55
CA LYS A 325 -19.99 -4.36 3.60
C LYS A 325 -19.39 -4.00 4.95
N ILE A 326 -18.15 -3.50 4.98
CA ILE A 326 -17.40 -3.18 6.20
C ILE A 326 -16.84 -1.74 6.19
N GLY A 327 -17.37 -0.87 5.32
CA GLY A 327 -16.93 0.51 5.21
C GLY A 327 -15.57 0.68 4.52
N ARG A 328 -14.83 1.73 4.88
CA ARG A 328 -13.51 2.08 4.32
C ARG A 328 -12.47 1.04 4.78
N ILE A 329 -11.84 0.33 3.86
CA ILE A 329 -10.88 -0.72 4.20
C ILE A 329 -9.47 -0.13 4.16
N ARG A 330 -8.76 -0.13 5.29
CA ARG A 330 -7.41 0.42 5.41
C ARG A 330 -6.34 -0.62 5.13
N ASP A 331 -6.51 -1.84 5.68
CA ASP A 331 -5.52 -2.90 5.59
C ASP A 331 -6.16 -4.24 5.29
N ILE A 332 -5.36 -5.18 4.77
CA ILE A 332 -5.73 -6.55 4.49
C ILE A 332 -4.57 -7.47 4.87
N ILE A 333 -4.84 -8.46 5.69
CA ILE A 333 -3.89 -9.54 5.99
C ILE A 333 -4.55 -10.90 5.82
N ILE A 334 -3.75 -11.88 5.45
CA ILE A 334 -4.17 -13.25 5.21
C ILE A 334 -3.59 -14.12 6.33
N HIS A 335 -4.43 -14.91 6.96
CA HIS A 335 -3.99 -15.86 8.00
C HIS A 335 -3.01 -16.86 7.38
N PRO A 336 -1.81 -17.04 7.97
CA PRO A 336 -0.73 -17.80 7.36
C PRO A 336 -1.06 -19.28 7.11
N GLU A 337 -1.86 -19.91 7.96
CA GLU A 337 -2.19 -21.34 7.83
C GLU A 337 -3.50 -21.60 7.08
N ASN A 338 -4.61 -20.97 7.50
CA ASN A 338 -5.93 -21.30 6.97
C ASN A 338 -6.38 -20.43 5.78
N GLY A 339 -5.72 -19.28 5.55
CA GLY A 339 -6.03 -18.39 4.46
C GLY A 339 -7.29 -17.51 4.66
N LYS A 340 -7.85 -17.47 5.87
CA LYS A 340 -8.91 -16.53 6.21
C LYS A 340 -8.38 -15.10 6.06
N ILE A 341 -9.26 -14.17 5.69
CA ILE A 341 -8.86 -12.80 5.38
C ILE A 341 -9.36 -11.86 6.48
N PHE A 342 -8.44 -11.05 7.00
CA PHE A 342 -8.74 -10.02 7.98
C PHE A 342 -8.56 -8.63 7.37
N PHE A 343 -9.40 -7.69 7.80
CA PHE A 343 -9.38 -6.30 7.37
C PHE A 343 -9.32 -5.37 8.55
N LEU A 344 -8.58 -4.27 8.38
CA LEU A 344 -8.72 -3.10 9.22
C LEU A 344 -9.61 -2.07 8.52
N ASN A 345 -10.59 -1.56 9.24
CA ASN A 345 -11.36 -0.38 8.87
C ASN A 345 -11.26 0.68 9.99
N PRO A 346 -11.84 1.89 9.87
CA PRO A 346 -11.67 2.94 10.88
C PRO A 346 -12.10 2.57 12.29
N ASP A 347 -12.93 1.54 12.48
CA ASP A 347 -13.52 1.20 13.76
C ASP A 347 -13.15 -0.19 14.31
N GLY A 348 -12.30 -0.96 13.61
CA GLY A 348 -11.89 -2.26 14.13
C GLY A 348 -11.22 -3.24 13.17
N LEU A 349 -11.03 -4.45 13.69
CA LEU A 349 -10.58 -5.64 12.98
C LEU A 349 -11.78 -6.51 12.59
N TYR A 350 -11.84 -6.87 11.31
CA TYR A 350 -12.90 -7.71 10.73
C TYR A 350 -12.32 -8.98 10.11
N LEU A 351 -13.01 -10.08 10.30
CA LEU A 351 -12.76 -11.35 9.64
C LEU A 351 -13.76 -11.54 8.47
N MET A 352 -13.25 -12.01 7.34
CA MET A 352 -14.04 -12.55 6.24
C MET A 352 -13.72 -14.03 6.04
N GLU A 353 -14.75 -14.84 5.98
CA GLU A 353 -14.69 -16.27 5.73
C GLU A 353 -15.83 -16.71 4.82
N LYS A 354 -15.75 -17.94 4.29
CA LYS A 354 -16.87 -18.57 3.57
C LYS A 354 -17.97 -18.94 4.58
N ASN A 355 -19.21 -18.87 4.12
CA ASN A 355 -20.37 -19.38 4.84
C ASN A 355 -20.41 -20.91 4.77
#